data_3f5600668583e0db53cb5b5201adacff
#
_entry.id   3f5600668583e0db53cb5b5201adacff
#
_cell.length_a   1.000
_cell.length_b   1.000
_cell.length_c   1.000
_cell.angle_alpha   90.00
_cell.angle_beta   90.00
_cell.angle_gamma   90.00
#
_symmetry.space_group_name_H-M   'P 1'
#
loop_
_entity.id
_entity.type
_entity.pdbx_description
1 polymer ?
#
loop_
_entity_poly.entity_id
_entity_poly.type
_entity_poly.pdbx_seq_one_letter_code
_entity_poly.pdbx_strand_id
1 'polypeptide(L)'
;MIDAYGDPGTPDGRGGARYLWWLVRRQPGRCAAGAVYGSVWMVLLASTPYLMSRAVDDGLATGDMTALAGWAAALVGVTAFNAWLSVMRHRTMTKVRMDANFRTVKVVVGHTVRLGAALDRRAGAGEVVTIGVGDVQVIAQSLTAVGPGFGAVVAYAAVAGLLLSVSPLLAVVVLLGVPVIGLVVGPLAGRLRGAETEYRERQGVLTARIGDLAGGLRVLSGLGGKGLVADAFRRDSGRLREQGYRVGAVTSWMQALAAGLPTLFLAVVTWIAARQAAQGDITVGELVAVYGYVTVLVWPVMFLIECGYYLSRGVVAAGRVAALLRMQPPPDAATAEPPAEPSALEDPESGVRVLPGRLTALVCARPADAAAVVDRLGRYTPSEVTWGGVRLDEVALARVRERILVAEPEAALFAGPLREVVAG
;
A
#
# COMPACT_ATOMS: atom_id res chain seq x y z
N MET A 1 5.36 -4.17 28.24
CA MET A 1 5.63 -4.13 26.78
C MET A 1 6.51 -2.92 26.48
N ILE A 2 7.74 -3.11 26.00
CA ILE A 2 8.62 -1.98 25.66
C ILE A 2 8.03 -1.34 24.41
N ASP A 3 7.56 -0.10 24.52
CA ASP A 3 7.03 0.65 23.38
C ASP A 3 8.21 1.04 22.48
N ALA A 4 8.45 0.23 21.45
CA ALA A 4 9.57 0.41 20.52
C ALA A 4 9.46 1.71 19.69
N TYR A 5 8.28 2.33 19.66
CA TYR A 5 8.02 3.59 18.99
C TYR A 5 7.39 4.58 19.96
N GLY A 6 8.02 5.71 20.13
CA GLY A 6 7.46 6.84 20.89
C GLY A 6 6.11 7.32 20.33
N ASP A 7 5.56 8.38 20.87
CA ASP A 7 4.32 8.99 20.39
C ASP A 7 4.33 9.19 18.87
N PRO A 8 3.38 8.62 18.12
CA PRO A 8 3.29 8.81 16.68
C PRO A 8 3.02 10.27 16.28
N GLY A 9 2.54 11.09 17.21
CA GLY A 9 2.10 12.48 17.01
C GLY A 9 0.68 12.56 16.44
N THR A 10 0.17 13.77 16.35
CA THR A 10 -1.17 14.04 15.81
C THR A 10 -1.14 14.06 14.27
N PRO A 11 -1.85 13.14 13.60
CA PRO A 11 -1.92 13.09 12.14
C PRO A 11 -2.81 14.21 11.59
N ASP A 12 -2.52 14.65 10.36
CA ASP A 12 -3.42 15.54 9.61
C ASP A 12 -4.53 14.71 8.93
N GLY A 13 -5.70 14.68 9.54
CA GLY A 13 -6.87 13.94 9.05
C GLY A 13 -7.68 14.64 7.95
N ARG A 14 -7.25 15.81 7.43
CA ARG A 14 -8.01 16.59 6.44
C ARG A 14 -8.01 16.01 5.02
N GLY A 15 -7.18 15.01 4.76
CA GLY A 15 -7.15 14.31 3.47
C GLY A 15 -5.89 13.48 3.26
N GLY A 16 -5.93 12.59 2.24
CA GLY A 16 -4.86 11.63 2.00
C GLY A 16 -3.51 12.26 1.66
N ALA A 17 -3.49 13.28 0.81
CA ALA A 17 -2.25 13.98 0.46
C ALA A 17 -1.60 14.68 1.67
N ARG A 18 -2.42 15.29 2.55
CA ARG A 18 -1.95 15.94 3.78
C ARG A 18 -1.44 14.92 4.79
N TYR A 19 -2.08 13.76 4.86
CA TYR A 19 -1.62 12.65 5.69
C TYR A 19 -0.25 12.14 5.24
N LEU A 20 -0.04 11.92 3.93
CA LEU A 20 1.26 11.54 3.38
C LEU A 20 2.33 12.61 3.66
N TRP A 21 1.97 13.88 3.49
CA TRP A 21 2.87 14.99 3.81
C TRP A 21 3.24 15.07 5.28
N TRP A 22 2.30 14.78 6.17
CA TRP A 22 2.58 14.65 7.59
C TRP A 22 3.60 13.54 7.88
N LEU A 23 3.49 12.36 7.25
CA LEU A 23 4.47 11.28 7.39
C LEU A 23 5.87 11.70 6.91
N VAL A 24 5.97 12.43 5.80
CA VAL A 24 7.25 12.98 5.30
C VAL A 24 7.85 13.96 6.29
N ARG A 25 7.03 14.86 6.85
CA ARG A 25 7.47 15.83 7.86
C ARG A 25 7.97 15.22 9.16
N ARG A 26 7.54 14.00 9.48
CA ARG A 26 8.00 13.28 10.67
C ARG A 26 9.39 12.65 10.50
N GLN A 27 9.86 12.52 9.27
CA GLN A 27 11.17 11.96 8.95
C GLN A 27 11.89 12.70 7.80
N PRO A 28 12.03 14.03 7.85
CA PRO A 28 12.48 14.83 6.72
C PRO A 28 13.91 14.49 6.31
N GLY A 29 14.80 14.27 7.26
CA GLY A 29 16.20 13.91 6.97
C GLY A 29 16.35 12.58 6.24
N ARG A 30 15.55 11.56 6.58
CA ARG A 30 15.56 10.27 5.88
C ARG A 30 14.98 10.39 4.47
N CYS A 31 13.89 11.15 4.30
CA CYS A 31 13.30 11.39 3.00
C CYS A 31 14.25 12.17 2.08
N ALA A 32 14.89 13.22 2.60
CA ALA A 32 15.91 14.00 1.87
C ALA A 32 17.13 13.14 1.50
N ALA A 33 17.68 12.39 2.45
CA ALA A 33 18.79 11.47 2.19
C ALA A 33 18.43 10.43 1.11
N GLY A 34 17.21 9.89 1.15
CA GLY A 34 16.73 8.96 0.14
C GLY A 34 16.61 9.58 -1.25
N ALA A 35 16.15 10.82 -1.34
CA ALA A 35 16.10 11.58 -2.60
C ALA A 35 17.50 11.85 -3.14
N VAL A 36 18.44 12.27 -2.28
CA VAL A 36 19.84 12.52 -2.67
C VAL A 36 20.50 11.23 -3.14
N TYR A 37 20.41 10.14 -2.36
CA TYR A 37 20.98 8.85 -2.77
C TYR A 37 20.35 8.33 -4.07
N GLY A 38 19.04 8.51 -4.24
CA GLY A 38 18.34 8.15 -5.47
C GLY A 38 18.83 8.95 -6.68
N SER A 39 18.99 10.26 -6.53
CA SER A 39 19.47 11.15 -7.59
C SER A 39 20.92 10.84 -7.98
N VAL A 40 21.81 10.75 -7.01
CA VAL A 40 23.24 10.44 -7.28
C VAL A 40 23.37 9.05 -7.90
N TRP A 41 22.63 8.06 -7.39
CA TRP A 41 22.62 6.70 -7.96
C TRP A 41 22.19 6.68 -9.42
N MET A 42 21.14 7.42 -9.78
CA MET A 42 20.63 7.50 -11.15
C MET A 42 21.58 8.27 -12.09
N VAL A 43 22.17 9.38 -11.61
CA VAL A 43 23.15 10.16 -12.40
C VAL A 43 24.40 9.32 -12.65
N LEU A 44 24.91 8.59 -11.68
CA LEU A 44 26.06 7.69 -11.85
C LEU A 44 25.72 6.55 -12.84
N LEU A 45 24.51 6.01 -12.80
CA LEU A 45 24.07 5.05 -13.78
C LEU A 45 24.09 5.64 -15.20
N ALA A 46 23.62 6.88 -15.33
CA ALA A 46 23.61 7.63 -16.60
C ALA A 46 25.01 8.07 -17.06
N SER A 47 26.00 8.15 -16.18
CA SER A 47 27.39 8.49 -16.55
C SER A 47 28.16 7.32 -17.16
N THR A 48 27.70 6.09 -16.99
CA THR A 48 28.37 4.88 -17.51
C THR A 48 28.58 4.93 -19.03
N PRO A 49 27.57 5.28 -19.87
CA PRO A 49 27.75 5.41 -21.32
C PRO A 49 28.80 6.47 -21.71
N TYR A 50 28.88 7.57 -20.96
CA TYR A 50 29.89 8.60 -21.18
C TYR A 50 31.30 8.07 -20.94
N LEU A 51 31.52 7.37 -19.81
CA LEU A 51 32.82 6.78 -19.52
C LEU A 51 33.23 5.76 -20.59
N MET A 52 32.25 5.00 -21.11
CA MET A 52 32.48 4.04 -22.18
C MET A 52 32.84 4.71 -23.50
N SER A 53 32.18 5.83 -23.83
CA SER A 53 32.56 6.66 -24.97
C SER A 53 34.00 7.15 -24.91
N ARG A 54 34.41 7.67 -23.76
CA ARG A 54 35.79 8.11 -23.54
C ARG A 54 36.82 7.00 -23.63
N ALA A 55 36.49 5.81 -23.11
CA ALA A 55 37.37 4.64 -23.23
C ALA A 55 37.57 4.25 -24.72
N VAL A 56 36.54 4.41 -25.55
CA VAL A 56 36.63 4.15 -27.00
C VAL A 56 37.43 5.24 -27.71
N ASP A 57 37.09 6.51 -27.50
CA ASP A 57 37.68 7.61 -28.25
C ASP A 57 39.14 7.89 -27.82
N ASP A 58 39.42 8.00 -26.50
CA ASP A 58 40.73 8.38 -25.97
C ASP A 58 41.67 7.16 -25.88
N GLY A 59 41.13 5.91 -25.79
CA GLY A 59 41.90 4.69 -25.63
C GLY A 59 42.00 3.85 -26.90
N LEU A 60 40.87 3.31 -27.37
CA LEU A 60 40.89 2.38 -28.51
C LEU A 60 41.18 3.07 -29.83
N ALA A 61 40.58 4.24 -30.10
CA ALA A 61 40.76 4.94 -31.37
C ALA A 61 42.17 5.53 -31.53
N THR A 62 42.80 5.93 -30.44
CA THR A 62 44.16 6.44 -30.41
C THR A 62 45.23 5.37 -30.24
N GLY A 63 44.86 4.15 -29.81
CA GLY A 63 45.77 3.08 -29.42
C GLY A 63 46.50 3.29 -28.08
N ASP A 64 46.04 4.28 -27.28
CA ASP A 64 46.63 4.52 -25.95
C ASP A 64 46.06 3.57 -24.89
N MET A 65 46.81 2.53 -24.62
CA MET A 65 46.43 1.51 -23.61
C MET A 65 46.45 2.06 -22.20
N THR A 66 47.17 3.13 -21.92
CA THR A 66 47.20 3.79 -20.60
C THR A 66 45.91 4.55 -20.36
N ALA A 67 45.45 5.33 -21.36
CA ALA A 67 44.16 6.00 -21.32
C ALA A 67 43.01 4.98 -21.21
N LEU A 68 43.05 3.89 -22.00
CA LEU A 68 42.08 2.81 -21.93
C LEU A 68 42.00 2.19 -20.52
N ALA A 69 43.14 1.85 -19.94
CA ALA A 69 43.20 1.27 -18.59
C ALA A 69 42.65 2.27 -17.54
N GLY A 70 42.95 3.57 -17.69
CA GLY A 70 42.42 4.62 -16.81
C GLY A 70 40.91 4.73 -16.86
N TRP A 71 40.32 4.77 -18.06
CA TRP A 71 38.86 4.82 -18.23
C TRP A 71 38.18 3.53 -17.78
N ALA A 72 38.79 2.37 -18.02
CA ALA A 72 38.29 1.10 -17.53
C ALA A 72 38.29 1.04 -15.98
N ALA A 73 39.36 1.50 -15.35
CA ALA A 73 39.43 1.62 -13.89
C ALA A 73 38.39 2.60 -13.33
N ALA A 74 38.15 3.75 -14.00
CA ALA A 74 37.12 4.69 -13.64
C ALA A 74 35.69 4.04 -13.74
N LEU A 75 35.44 3.28 -14.81
CA LEU A 75 34.17 2.55 -15.00
C LEU A 75 33.92 1.54 -13.87
N VAL A 76 34.95 0.76 -13.50
CA VAL A 76 34.85 -0.19 -12.37
C VAL A 76 34.63 0.58 -11.06
N GLY A 77 35.35 1.65 -10.81
CA GLY A 77 35.21 2.48 -9.61
C GLY A 77 33.81 3.09 -9.49
N VAL A 78 33.28 3.69 -10.56
CA VAL A 78 31.93 4.25 -10.61
C VAL A 78 30.88 3.17 -10.40
N THR A 79 31.05 1.99 -11.01
CA THR A 79 30.11 0.87 -10.85
C THR A 79 30.13 0.34 -9.41
N ALA A 80 31.29 0.17 -8.80
CA ALA A 80 31.43 -0.25 -7.40
C ALA A 80 30.81 0.77 -6.43
N PHE A 81 31.07 2.06 -6.65
CA PHE A 81 30.46 3.14 -5.86
C PHE A 81 28.93 3.19 -6.03
N ASN A 82 28.45 3.00 -7.26
CA ASN A 82 27.03 2.92 -7.56
C ASN A 82 26.33 1.75 -6.87
N ALA A 83 26.98 0.59 -6.80
CA ALA A 83 26.49 -0.58 -6.06
C ALA A 83 26.38 -0.29 -4.55
N TRP A 84 27.43 0.32 -3.96
CA TRP A 84 27.40 0.75 -2.55
C TRP A 84 26.26 1.77 -2.30
N LEU A 85 26.12 2.75 -3.18
CA LEU A 85 25.07 3.79 -3.09
C LEU A 85 23.67 3.18 -3.22
N SER A 86 23.50 2.17 -4.07
CA SER A 86 22.23 1.41 -4.19
C SER A 86 21.83 0.75 -2.86
N VAL A 87 22.81 0.16 -2.15
CA VAL A 87 22.59 -0.41 -0.81
C VAL A 87 22.17 0.66 0.19
N MET A 88 22.89 1.81 0.22
CA MET A 88 22.58 2.92 1.13
C MET A 88 21.17 3.49 0.86
N ARG A 89 20.84 3.70 -0.40
CA ARG A 89 19.51 4.10 -0.83
C ARG A 89 18.44 3.13 -0.36
N HIS A 90 18.63 1.83 -0.62
CA HIS A 90 17.67 0.80 -0.23
C HIS A 90 17.47 0.74 1.30
N ARG A 91 18.55 0.78 2.07
CA ARG A 91 18.49 0.83 3.55
C ARG A 91 17.71 2.06 4.05
N THR A 92 17.95 3.22 3.44
CA THR A 92 17.27 4.47 3.83
C THR A 92 15.79 4.41 3.49
N MET A 93 15.44 3.94 2.29
CA MET A 93 14.04 3.81 1.88
C MET A 93 13.30 2.76 2.71
N THR A 94 13.96 1.67 3.09
CA THR A 94 13.38 0.67 4.01
C THR A 94 13.07 1.30 5.37
N LYS A 95 13.96 2.13 5.91
CA LYS A 95 13.69 2.84 7.18
C LYS A 95 12.51 3.79 7.06
N VAL A 96 12.39 4.53 5.94
CA VAL A 96 11.24 5.42 5.65
C VAL A 96 9.94 4.61 5.62
N ARG A 97 9.94 3.48 4.91
CA ARG A 97 8.78 2.59 4.79
C ARG A 97 8.35 2.03 6.15
N MET A 98 9.30 1.51 6.93
CA MET A 98 9.00 0.90 8.22
C MET A 98 8.47 1.92 9.22
N ASP A 99 9.07 3.12 9.29
CA ASP A 99 8.57 4.19 10.16
C ASP A 99 7.15 4.61 9.77
N ALA A 100 6.88 4.80 8.48
CA ALA A 100 5.55 5.15 8.00
C ALA A 100 4.50 4.06 8.31
N ASN A 101 4.89 2.79 8.14
CA ASN A 101 4.04 1.64 8.44
C ASN A 101 3.68 1.61 9.93
N PHE A 102 4.67 1.51 10.82
CA PHE A 102 4.43 1.38 12.26
C PHE A 102 3.74 2.61 12.84
N ARG A 103 4.09 3.81 12.38
CA ARG A 103 3.44 5.05 12.79
C ARG A 103 1.96 5.07 12.41
N THR A 104 1.63 4.66 11.17
CA THR A 104 0.24 4.59 10.70
C THR A 104 -0.55 3.51 11.46
N VAL A 105 0.03 2.32 11.67
CA VAL A 105 -0.60 1.26 12.47
C VAL A 105 -0.92 1.78 13.88
N LYS A 106 0.05 2.41 14.55
CA LYS A 106 -0.12 2.92 15.91
C LYS A 106 -1.22 3.98 15.99
N VAL A 107 -1.29 4.88 15.01
CA VAL A 107 -2.33 5.90 14.91
C VAL A 107 -3.70 5.27 14.68
N VAL A 108 -3.80 4.33 13.73
CA VAL A 108 -5.06 3.64 13.42
C VAL A 108 -5.54 2.84 14.63
N VAL A 109 -4.70 1.98 15.19
CA VAL A 109 -5.06 1.15 16.35
C VAL A 109 -5.43 2.01 17.56
N GLY A 110 -4.63 3.02 17.89
CA GLY A 110 -4.94 3.90 19.01
C GLY A 110 -6.24 4.70 18.81
N HIS A 111 -6.62 4.99 17.56
CA HIS A 111 -7.87 5.65 17.27
C HIS A 111 -9.06 4.69 17.32
N THR A 112 -8.93 3.46 16.79
CA THR A 112 -9.97 2.43 16.85
C THR A 112 -10.30 2.04 18.27
N VAL A 113 -9.29 1.91 19.13
CA VAL A 113 -9.48 1.65 20.57
C VAL A 113 -10.29 2.78 21.22
N ARG A 114 -10.02 4.03 20.88
CA ARG A 114 -10.80 5.19 21.41
C ARG A 114 -12.23 5.23 20.90
N LEU A 115 -12.48 4.79 19.66
CA LEU A 115 -13.83 4.71 19.10
C LEU A 115 -14.66 3.60 19.76
N GLY A 116 -14.03 2.51 20.21
CA GLY A 116 -14.70 1.39 20.88
C GLY A 116 -15.94 0.90 20.12
N ALA A 117 -17.03 0.66 20.83
CA ALA A 117 -18.30 0.18 20.25
C ALA A 117 -18.94 1.12 19.21
N ALA A 118 -18.55 2.41 19.17
CA ALA A 118 -19.02 3.32 18.13
C ALA A 118 -18.52 2.98 16.73
N LEU A 119 -17.41 2.23 16.64
CA LEU A 119 -16.84 1.76 15.38
C LEU A 119 -17.74 0.74 14.70
N ASP A 120 -18.22 -0.24 15.44
CA ASP A 120 -19.03 -1.36 14.92
C ASP A 120 -20.34 -0.88 14.26
N ARG A 121 -20.88 0.23 14.72
CA ARG A 121 -22.08 0.87 14.15
C ARG A 121 -21.83 1.68 12.89
N ARG A 122 -20.60 2.08 12.58
CA ARG A 122 -20.25 3.01 11.49
C ARG A 122 -19.33 2.44 10.43
N ALA A 123 -18.51 1.46 10.80
CA ALA A 123 -17.58 0.76 9.91
C ALA A 123 -17.54 -0.72 10.30
N GLY A 124 -17.79 -1.62 9.37
CA GLY A 124 -17.70 -3.06 9.66
C GLY A 124 -16.28 -3.46 10.06
N ALA A 125 -16.15 -4.47 10.93
CA ALA A 125 -14.86 -4.98 11.39
C ALA A 125 -13.90 -5.31 10.23
N GLY A 126 -14.43 -5.82 9.09
CA GLY A 126 -13.64 -6.11 7.88
C GLY A 126 -13.04 -4.88 7.22
N GLU A 127 -13.70 -3.72 7.28
CA GLU A 127 -13.17 -2.47 6.75
C GLU A 127 -11.98 -1.99 7.57
N VAL A 128 -12.07 -2.05 8.89
CA VAL A 128 -10.97 -1.66 9.80
C VAL A 128 -9.75 -2.55 9.60
N VAL A 129 -9.94 -3.85 9.45
CA VAL A 129 -8.85 -4.80 9.15
C VAL A 129 -8.22 -4.46 7.80
N THR A 130 -9.01 -4.16 6.78
CA THR A 130 -8.51 -3.75 5.46
C THR A 130 -7.67 -2.48 5.55
N ILE A 131 -8.10 -1.48 6.31
CA ILE A 131 -7.35 -0.24 6.55
C ILE A 131 -6.08 -0.53 7.34
N GLY A 132 -6.18 -1.29 8.44
CA GLY A 132 -5.06 -1.56 9.34
C GLY A 132 -3.94 -2.41 8.76
N VAL A 133 -4.24 -3.27 7.78
CA VAL A 133 -3.26 -4.17 7.15
C VAL A 133 -2.95 -3.75 5.71
N GLY A 134 -3.98 -3.60 4.88
CA GLY A 134 -3.84 -3.34 3.44
C GLY A 134 -3.41 -1.91 3.13
N ASP A 135 -4.16 -0.93 3.61
CA ASP A 135 -3.92 0.48 3.28
C ASP A 135 -2.62 1.01 3.89
N VAL A 136 -2.26 0.55 5.08
CA VAL A 136 -1.00 0.90 5.74
C VAL A 136 0.20 0.51 4.87
N GLN A 137 0.18 -0.67 4.27
CA GLN A 137 1.24 -1.13 3.36
C GLN A 137 1.32 -0.27 2.09
N VAL A 138 0.17 0.08 1.50
CA VAL A 138 0.10 0.93 0.32
C VAL A 138 0.63 2.34 0.61
N ILE A 139 0.29 2.92 1.77
CA ILE A 139 0.80 4.21 2.25
C ILE A 139 2.32 4.15 2.40
N ALA A 140 2.83 3.14 3.10
CA ALA A 140 4.26 2.98 3.34
C ALA A 140 5.04 2.78 2.03
N GLN A 141 4.51 2.02 1.08
CA GLN A 141 5.11 1.81 -0.24
C GLN A 141 5.13 3.10 -1.07
N SER A 142 4.09 3.93 -1.02
CA SER A 142 4.03 5.18 -1.79
C SER A 142 5.15 6.15 -1.41
N LEU A 143 5.56 6.19 -0.15
CA LEU A 143 6.66 7.05 0.32
C LEU A 143 8.02 6.58 -0.21
N THR A 144 8.20 5.28 -0.48
CA THR A 144 9.46 4.77 -1.04
C THR A 144 9.64 5.12 -2.51
N ALA A 145 8.56 5.40 -3.23
CA ALA A 145 8.60 5.76 -4.65
C ALA A 145 9.03 7.22 -4.90
N VAL A 146 8.83 8.11 -3.92
CA VAL A 146 9.12 9.55 -4.07
C VAL A 146 10.61 9.81 -4.29
N GLY A 147 11.49 9.15 -3.54
CA GLY A 147 12.95 9.31 -3.68
C GLY A 147 13.46 8.94 -5.08
N PRO A 148 13.22 7.72 -5.56
CA PRO A 148 13.55 7.30 -6.93
C PRO A 148 12.87 8.14 -8.02
N GLY A 149 11.63 8.58 -7.81
CA GLY A 149 10.91 9.47 -8.74
C GLY A 149 11.63 10.81 -8.91
N PHE A 150 12.08 11.44 -7.84
CA PHE A 150 12.88 12.64 -7.91
C PHE A 150 14.23 12.40 -8.60
N GLY A 151 14.91 11.30 -8.25
CA GLY A 151 16.16 10.90 -8.91
C GLY A 151 15.99 10.68 -10.41
N ALA A 152 14.85 10.15 -10.84
CA ALA A 152 14.54 9.94 -12.25
C ALA A 152 14.45 11.27 -13.04
N VAL A 153 13.85 12.31 -12.45
CA VAL A 153 13.80 13.65 -13.07
C VAL A 153 15.20 14.21 -13.23
N VAL A 154 16.02 14.11 -12.19
CA VAL A 154 17.42 14.61 -12.21
C VAL A 154 18.24 13.86 -13.26
N ALA A 155 18.14 12.53 -13.31
CA ALA A 155 18.87 11.71 -14.28
C ALA A 155 18.40 12.01 -15.72
N TYR A 156 17.09 12.19 -15.92
CA TYR A 156 16.55 12.55 -17.24
C TYR A 156 17.12 13.90 -17.71
N ALA A 157 17.19 14.90 -16.83
CA ALA A 157 17.79 16.20 -17.14
C ALA A 157 19.29 16.08 -17.43
N ALA A 158 20.02 15.25 -16.66
CA ALA A 158 21.45 15.02 -16.88
C ALA A 158 21.71 14.36 -18.25
N VAL A 159 20.96 13.32 -18.59
CA VAL A 159 21.07 12.65 -19.92
C VAL A 159 20.66 13.61 -21.03
N ALA A 160 19.66 14.46 -20.82
CA ALA A 160 19.29 15.50 -21.78
C ALA A 160 20.46 16.44 -22.08
N GLY A 161 21.14 16.93 -21.04
CA GLY A 161 22.33 17.76 -21.21
C GLY A 161 23.46 17.05 -21.97
N LEU A 162 23.75 15.79 -21.63
CA LEU A 162 24.77 14.99 -22.29
C LEU A 162 24.42 14.69 -23.77
N LEU A 163 23.18 14.38 -24.08
CA LEU A 163 22.76 14.14 -25.46
C LEU A 163 22.80 15.43 -26.31
N LEU A 164 22.42 16.57 -25.72
CA LEU A 164 22.49 17.87 -26.41
C LEU A 164 23.94 18.27 -26.75
N SER A 165 24.94 17.88 -25.93
CA SER A 165 26.33 18.14 -26.22
C SER A 165 26.90 17.24 -27.34
N VAL A 166 26.29 16.09 -27.60
CA VAL A 166 26.67 15.15 -28.68
C VAL A 166 25.98 15.53 -29.98
N SER A 167 24.65 15.57 -30.00
CA SER A 167 23.88 15.91 -31.18
C SER A 167 22.48 16.40 -30.80
N PRO A 168 22.08 17.64 -31.17
CA PRO A 168 20.73 18.13 -30.92
C PRO A 168 19.63 17.27 -31.53
N LEU A 169 19.85 16.70 -32.70
CA LEU A 169 18.90 15.82 -33.39
C LEU A 169 18.65 14.53 -32.55
N LEU A 170 19.74 13.88 -32.16
CA LEU A 170 19.64 12.67 -31.32
C LEU A 170 19.01 12.97 -29.96
N ALA A 171 19.35 14.12 -29.36
CA ALA A 171 18.73 14.55 -28.12
C ALA A 171 17.19 14.66 -28.24
N VAL A 172 16.70 15.36 -29.27
CA VAL A 172 15.26 15.52 -29.50
C VAL A 172 14.59 14.16 -29.73
N VAL A 173 15.17 13.32 -30.59
CA VAL A 173 14.61 11.99 -30.91
C VAL A 173 14.52 11.11 -29.65
N VAL A 174 15.60 11.08 -28.85
CA VAL A 174 15.65 10.23 -27.65
C VAL A 174 14.77 10.77 -26.54
N LEU A 175 14.84 12.08 -26.27
CA LEU A 175 14.07 12.70 -25.18
C LEU A 175 12.56 12.73 -25.44
N LEU A 176 12.13 12.77 -26.69
CA LEU A 176 10.70 12.64 -27.00
C LEU A 176 10.27 11.18 -27.19
N GLY A 177 11.13 10.36 -27.80
CA GLY A 177 10.79 8.97 -28.12
C GLY A 177 10.60 8.09 -26.90
N VAL A 178 11.46 8.21 -25.88
CA VAL A 178 11.36 7.38 -24.68
C VAL A 178 10.07 7.66 -23.87
N PRO A 179 9.66 8.90 -23.60
CA PRO A 179 8.35 9.18 -23.01
C PRO A 179 7.17 8.70 -23.85
N VAL A 180 7.24 8.83 -25.18
CA VAL A 180 6.19 8.33 -26.08
C VAL A 180 6.01 6.83 -25.93
N ILE A 181 7.10 6.06 -25.86
CA ILE A 181 7.03 4.62 -25.56
C ILE A 181 6.34 4.38 -24.21
N GLY A 182 6.70 5.13 -23.17
CA GLY A 182 6.06 5.06 -21.86
C GLY A 182 4.56 5.36 -21.90
N LEU A 183 4.14 6.36 -22.67
CA LEU A 183 2.74 6.73 -22.87
C LEU A 183 1.95 5.66 -23.64
N VAL A 184 2.58 4.93 -24.55
CA VAL A 184 1.94 3.82 -25.29
C VAL A 184 1.80 2.59 -24.39
N VAL A 185 2.85 2.23 -23.66
CA VAL A 185 2.88 1.02 -22.81
C VAL A 185 2.10 1.21 -21.51
N GLY A 186 2.09 2.41 -20.94
CA GLY A 186 1.45 2.71 -19.63
C GLY A 186 -0.03 2.35 -19.56
N PRO A 187 -0.89 2.81 -20.49
CA PRO A 187 -2.32 2.45 -20.51
C PRO A 187 -2.58 0.95 -20.65
N LEU A 188 -1.71 0.25 -21.40
CA LEU A 188 -1.82 -1.20 -21.58
C LEU A 188 -1.57 -1.95 -20.28
N ALA A 189 -0.61 -1.49 -19.46
CA ALA A 189 -0.38 -2.01 -18.13
C ALA A 189 -1.59 -1.76 -17.18
N GLY A 190 -2.32 -0.65 -17.37
CA GLY A 190 -3.58 -0.38 -16.69
C GLY A 190 -4.69 -1.38 -17.06
N ARG A 191 -4.85 -1.67 -18.35
CA ARG A 191 -5.81 -2.67 -18.84
C ARG A 191 -5.51 -4.08 -18.33
N LEU A 192 -4.23 -4.47 -18.28
CA LEU A 192 -3.82 -5.75 -17.71
C LEU A 192 -4.23 -5.89 -16.25
N ARG A 193 -3.95 -4.86 -15.44
CA ARG A 193 -4.33 -4.86 -14.02
C ARG A 193 -5.85 -4.98 -13.82
N GLY A 194 -6.64 -4.31 -14.66
CA GLY A 194 -8.10 -4.46 -14.63
C GLY A 194 -8.54 -5.91 -14.93
N ALA A 195 -7.98 -6.52 -15.96
CA ALA A 195 -8.28 -7.90 -16.33
C ALA A 195 -7.83 -8.91 -15.26
N GLU A 196 -6.67 -8.69 -14.65
CA GLU A 196 -6.18 -9.52 -13.53
C GLU A 196 -7.05 -9.39 -12.27
N THR A 197 -7.57 -8.19 -11.98
CA THR A 197 -8.44 -7.97 -10.84
C THR A 197 -9.75 -8.73 -11.03
N GLU A 198 -10.38 -8.61 -12.18
CA GLU A 198 -11.60 -9.33 -12.53
C GLU A 198 -11.39 -10.85 -12.49
N TYR A 199 -10.25 -11.34 -12.98
CA TYR A 199 -9.89 -12.75 -12.91
C TYR A 199 -9.78 -13.22 -11.46
N ARG A 200 -9.11 -12.46 -10.58
CA ARG A 200 -8.95 -12.80 -9.15
C ARG A 200 -10.27 -12.78 -8.39
N GLU A 201 -11.17 -11.84 -8.69
CA GLU A 201 -12.50 -11.81 -8.09
C GLU A 201 -13.28 -13.07 -8.44
N ARG A 202 -13.31 -13.46 -9.69
CA ARG A 202 -13.98 -14.71 -10.15
C ARG A 202 -13.32 -15.94 -9.57
N GLN A 203 -12.00 -15.96 -9.46
CA GLN A 203 -11.25 -17.03 -8.79
C GLN A 203 -11.63 -17.12 -7.31
N GLY A 204 -11.78 -15.98 -6.62
CA GLY A 204 -12.21 -15.92 -5.23
C GLY A 204 -13.62 -16.53 -5.03
N VAL A 205 -14.57 -16.17 -5.91
CA VAL A 205 -15.93 -16.75 -5.89
C VAL A 205 -15.90 -18.27 -6.10
N LEU A 206 -15.07 -18.74 -7.04
CA LEU A 206 -14.94 -20.19 -7.28
C LEU A 206 -14.29 -20.91 -6.09
N THR A 207 -13.30 -20.30 -5.46
CA THR A 207 -12.64 -20.85 -4.26
C THR A 207 -13.61 -20.90 -3.06
N ALA A 208 -14.41 -19.85 -2.84
CA ALA A 208 -15.43 -19.83 -1.79
C ALA A 208 -16.45 -20.97 -2.02
N ARG A 209 -16.89 -21.18 -3.26
CA ARG A 209 -17.81 -22.27 -3.62
C ARG A 209 -17.21 -23.66 -3.35
N ILE A 210 -15.90 -23.84 -3.53
CA ILE A 210 -15.21 -25.10 -3.14
C ILE A 210 -15.29 -25.29 -1.62
N GLY A 211 -15.08 -24.22 -0.85
CA GLY A 211 -15.23 -24.26 0.61
C GLY A 211 -16.64 -24.64 1.05
N ASP A 212 -17.67 -24.03 0.46
CA ASP A 212 -19.07 -24.33 0.72
C ASP A 212 -19.42 -25.79 0.37
N LEU A 213 -18.90 -26.28 -0.77
CA LEU A 213 -19.06 -27.66 -1.18
C LEU A 213 -18.41 -28.63 -0.20
N ALA A 214 -17.20 -28.35 0.25
CA ALA A 214 -16.50 -29.19 1.22
C ALA A 214 -17.27 -29.27 2.55
N GLY A 215 -17.80 -28.13 3.03
CA GLY A 215 -18.65 -28.07 4.22
C GLY A 215 -19.99 -28.77 4.05
N GLY A 216 -20.58 -28.68 2.84
CA GLY A 216 -21.91 -29.26 2.52
C GLY A 216 -21.88 -30.69 1.97
N LEU A 217 -20.71 -31.34 1.84
CA LEU A 217 -20.59 -32.69 1.24
C LEU A 217 -21.47 -33.74 1.92
N ARG A 218 -21.64 -33.70 3.24
CA ARG A 218 -22.50 -34.63 3.99
C ARG A 218 -23.97 -34.47 3.57
N VAL A 219 -24.46 -33.26 3.41
CA VAL A 219 -25.82 -32.93 3.00
C VAL A 219 -26.04 -33.36 1.55
N LEU A 220 -25.11 -33.01 0.65
CA LEU A 220 -25.16 -33.44 -0.76
C LEU A 220 -25.11 -34.95 -0.94
N SER A 221 -24.44 -35.67 -0.04
CA SER A 221 -24.41 -37.13 -0.09
C SER A 221 -25.73 -37.79 0.38
N GLY A 222 -26.45 -37.13 1.29
CA GLY A 222 -27.72 -37.60 1.79
C GLY A 222 -28.93 -37.24 0.91
N LEU A 223 -28.95 -35.98 0.41
CA LEU A 223 -30.09 -35.47 -0.39
C LEU A 223 -29.95 -35.74 -1.91
N GLY A 224 -28.77 -36.12 -2.38
CA GLY A 224 -28.45 -36.19 -3.81
C GLY A 224 -28.09 -34.83 -4.40
N GLY A 225 -28.05 -34.73 -5.73
CA GLY A 225 -27.78 -33.47 -6.42
C GLY A 225 -26.30 -33.18 -6.74
N LYS A 226 -25.40 -34.14 -6.48
CA LYS A 226 -23.95 -34.00 -6.81
C LYS A 226 -23.71 -33.62 -8.27
N GLY A 227 -24.51 -34.12 -9.21
CA GLY A 227 -24.44 -33.80 -10.63
C GLY A 227 -24.70 -32.32 -10.91
N LEU A 228 -25.76 -31.75 -10.35
CA LEU A 228 -26.11 -30.32 -10.51
C LEU A 228 -25.02 -29.39 -10.03
N VAL A 229 -24.44 -29.73 -8.89
CA VAL A 229 -23.33 -28.94 -8.31
C VAL A 229 -22.05 -29.06 -9.14
N ALA A 230 -21.74 -30.27 -9.61
CA ALA A 230 -20.60 -30.51 -10.49
C ALA A 230 -20.75 -29.75 -11.83
N ASP A 231 -21.96 -29.69 -12.39
CA ASP A 231 -22.24 -28.96 -13.62
C ASP A 231 -22.16 -27.43 -13.42
N ALA A 232 -22.63 -26.93 -12.29
CA ALA A 232 -22.47 -25.53 -11.92
C ALA A 232 -20.98 -25.15 -11.78
N PHE A 233 -20.21 -25.98 -11.09
CA PHE A 233 -18.77 -25.79 -10.93
C PHE A 233 -18.02 -25.84 -12.27
N ARG A 234 -18.36 -26.77 -13.18
CA ARG A 234 -17.78 -26.84 -14.52
C ARG A 234 -18.06 -25.59 -15.33
N ARG A 235 -19.30 -25.05 -15.27
CA ARG A 235 -19.63 -23.79 -15.94
C ARG A 235 -18.83 -22.61 -15.43
N ASP A 236 -18.71 -22.47 -14.11
CA ASP A 236 -17.97 -21.35 -13.52
C ASP A 236 -16.46 -21.49 -13.76
N SER A 237 -15.91 -22.70 -13.68
CA SER A 237 -14.52 -22.99 -14.04
C SER A 237 -14.26 -22.72 -15.53
N GLY A 238 -15.21 -23.04 -16.40
CA GLY A 238 -15.14 -22.71 -17.84
C GLY A 238 -15.08 -21.20 -18.09
N ARG A 239 -15.91 -20.43 -17.39
CA ARG A 239 -15.89 -18.94 -17.45
C ARG A 239 -14.58 -18.36 -16.94
N LEU A 240 -14.07 -18.90 -15.82
CA LEU A 240 -12.78 -18.50 -15.27
C LEU A 240 -11.62 -18.77 -16.24
N ARG A 241 -11.63 -19.94 -16.90
CA ARG A 241 -10.65 -20.30 -17.93
C ARG A 241 -10.68 -19.33 -19.10
N GLU A 242 -11.87 -18.96 -19.60
CA GLU A 242 -12.02 -17.98 -20.69
C GLU A 242 -11.47 -16.61 -20.28
N GLN A 243 -11.75 -16.19 -19.05
CA GLN A 243 -11.17 -14.95 -18.51
C GLN A 243 -9.64 -15.05 -18.40
N GLY A 244 -9.11 -16.21 -17.99
CA GLY A 244 -7.66 -16.47 -17.95
C GLY A 244 -7.01 -16.35 -19.34
N TYR A 245 -7.68 -16.82 -20.42
CA TYR A 245 -7.20 -16.62 -21.78
C TYR A 245 -7.17 -15.16 -22.19
N ARG A 246 -8.17 -14.35 -21.77
CA ARG A 246 -8.18 -12.90 -22.02
C ARG A 246 -7.03 -12.19 -21.30
N VAL A 247 -6.78 -12.54 -20.03
CA VAL A 247 -5.62 -12.05 -19.27
C VAL A 247 -4.32 -12.43 -19.99
N GLY A 248 -4.19 -13.71 -20.38
CA GLY A 248 -3.05 -14.21 -21.15
C GLY A 248 -2.79 -13.45 -22.44
N ALA A 249 -3.84 -13.18 -23.23
CA ALA A 249 -3.73 -12.41 -24.48
C ALA A 249 -3.25 -10.98 -24.23
N VAL A 250 -3.84 -10.28 -23.23
CA VAL A 250 -3.40 -8.91 -22.87
C VAL A 250 -1.97 -8.90 -22.35
N THR A 251 -1.59 -9.89 -21.54
CA THR A 251 -0.21 -10.05 -21.04
C THR A 251 0.77 -10.27 -22.17
N SER A 252 0.46 -11.14 -23.14
CA SER A 252 1.32 -11.41 -24.28
C SER A 252 1.55 -10.17 -25.15
N TRP A 253 0.49 -9.42 -25.45
CA TRP A 253 0.61 -8.16 -26.19
C TRP A 253 1.40 -7.11 -25.42
N MET A 254 1.17 -7.00 -24.10
CA MET A 254 1.92 -6.07 -23.27
C MET A 254 3.41 -6.43 -23.27
N GLN A 255 3.77 -7.70 -23.09
CA GLN A 255 5.16 -8.15 -23.10
C GLN A 255 5.82 -7.93 -24.48
N ALA A 256 5.12 -8.25 -25.54
CA ALA A 256 5.61 -8.02 -26.91
C ALA A 256 5.88 -6.54 -27.19
N LEU A 257 4.97 -5.64 -26.78
CA LEU A 257 5.16 -4.21 -26.97
C LEU A 257 6.19 -3.62 -26.01
N ALA A 258 6.23 -4.08 -24.75
CA ALA A 258 7.20 -3.62 -23.76
C ALA A 258 8.64 -4.00 -24.12
N ALA A 259 8.85 -5.12 -24.81
CA ALA A 259 10.16 -5.51 -25.32
C ALA A 259 10.42 -4.98 -26.73
N GLY A 260 9.44 -5.08 -27.62
CA GLY A 260 9.60 -4.76 -29.05
C GLY A 260 9.75 -3.27 -29.35
N LEU A 261 8.93 -2.41 -28.70
CA LEU A 261 8.99 -0.97 -28.96
C LEU A 261 10.34 -0.33 -28.56
N PRO A 262 10.89 -0.60 -27.35
CA PRO A 262 12.21 -0.07 -26.99
C PRO A 262 13.31 -0.62 -27.90
N THR A 263 13.25 -1.90 -28.28
CA THR A 263 14.24 -2.52 -29.19
C THR A 263 14.20 -1.89 -30.58
N LEU A 264 13.00 -1.69 -31.15
CA LEU A 264 12.83 -1.02 -32.44
C LEU A 264 13.29 0.44 -32.35
N PHE A 265 12.94 1.13 -31.28
CA PHE A 265 13.38 2.50 -31.05
C PHE A 265 14.92 2.59 -30.96
N LEU A 266 15.54 1.69 -30.20
CA LEU A 266 16.99 1.58 -30.10
C LEU A 266 17.64 1.35 -31.47
N ALA A 267 17.07 0.48 -32.29
CA ALA A 267 17.56 0.24 -33.65
C ALA A 267 17.50 1.50 -34.53
N VAL A 268 16.40 2.25 -34.47
CA VAL A 268 16.23 3.51 -35.19
C VAL A 268 17.24 4.57 -34.74
N VAL A 269 17.39 4.74 -33.41
CA VAL A 269 18.35 5.73 -32.88
C VAL A 269 19.79 5.34 -33.24
N THR A 270 20.13 4.05 -33.11
CA THR A 270 21.45 3.53 -33.47
C THR A 270 21.73 3.74 -34.98
N TRP A 271 20.73 3.53 -35.84
CA TRP A 271 20.87 3.79 -37.27
C TRP A 271 21.13 5.26 -37.59
N ILE A 272 20.38 6.19 -36.91
CA ILE A 272 20.60 7.63 -37.06
C ILE A 272 22.01 8.02 -36.58
N ALA A 273 22.41 7.53 -35.40
CA ALA A 273 23.72 7.79 -34.83
C ALA A 273 24.85 7.23 -35.72
N ALA A 274 24.71 6.00 -36.21
CA ALA A 274 25.68 5.40 -37.13
C ALA A 274 25.84 6.20 -38.44
N ARG A 275 24.73 6.73 -38.97
CA ARG A 275 24.76 7.62 -40.15
C ARG A 275 25.52 8.93 -39.85
N GLN A 276 25.30 9.57 -38.70
CA GLN A 276 26.04 10.75 -38.28
C GLN A 276 27.53 10.45 -38.04
N ALA A 277 27.87 9.29 -37.45
CA ALA A 277 29.24 8.86 -37.31
C ALA A 277 29.94 8.65 -38.64
N ALA A 278 29.25 8.04 -39.63
CA ALA A 278 29.78 7.84 -40.97
C ALA A 278 29.96 9.17 -41.76
N GLN A 279 29.20 10.23 -41.39
CA GLN A 279 29.34 11.58 -41.92
C GLN A 279 30.43 12.40 -41.23
N GLY A 280 30.96 11.89 -40.11
CA GLY A 280 31.96 12.58 -39.26
C GLY A 280 31.37 13.61 -38.30
N ASP A 281 30.05 13.66 -38.14
CA ASP A 281 29.36 14.59 -37.25
C ASP A 281 29.52 14.21 -35.75
N ILE A 282 29.66 12.91 -35.48
CA ILE A 282 29.92 12.37 -34.14
C ILE A 282 31.03 11.32 -34.19
N THR A 283 31.70 11.09 -33.03
CA THR A 283 32.73 10.06 -32.90
C THR A 283 32.14 8.65 -32.75
N VAL A 284 32.98 7.62 -32.90
CA VAL A 284 32.57 6.24 -32.63
C VAL A 284 32.23 6.04 -31.14
N GLY A 285 32.96 6.69 -30.23
CA GLY A 285 32.65 6.65 -28.82
C GLY A 285 31.32 7.34 -28.48
N GLU A 286 31.03 8.47 -29.14
CA GLU A 286 29.72 9.15 -28.98
C GLU A 286 28.56 8.29 -29.49
N LEU A 287 28.74 7.52 -30.58
CA LEU A 287 27.75 6.54 -31.01
C LEU A 287 27.50 5.47 -29.94
N VAL A 288 28.55 4.96 -29.31
CA VAL A 288 28.44 4.00 -28.18
C VAL A 288 27.73 4.67 -27.00
N ALA A 289 28.02 5.93 -26.69
CA ALA A 289 27.36 6.67 -25.62
C ALA A 289 25.86 6.82 -25.90
N VAL A 290 25.46 7.22 -27.12
CA VAL A 290 24.04 7.36 -27.50
C VAL A 290 23.28 6.04 -27.36
N TYR A 291 23.87 4.94 -27.82
CA TYR A 291 23.30 3.59 -27.61
C TYR A 291 23.07 3.30 -26.11
N GLY A 292 24.08 3.59 -25.29
CA GLY A 292 24.01 3.43 -23.84
C GLY A 292 22.96 4.32 -23.20
N TYR A 293 22.87 5.60 -23.60
CA TYR A 293 21.87 6.52 -23.05
C TYR A 293 20.43 6.11 -23.33
N VAL A 294 20.16 5.62 -24.54
CA VAL A 294 18.81 5.09 -24.88
C VAL A 294 18.46 3.93 -23.97
N THR A 295 19.40 3.02 -23.74
CA THR A 295 19.19 1.85 -22.89
C THR A 295 18.98 2.25 -21.41
N VAL A 296 19.78 3.19 -20.91
CA VAL A 296 19.70 3.66 -19.52
C VAL A 296 18.45 4.50 -19.27
N LEU A 297 18.01 5.32 -20.24
CA LEU A 297 16.91 6.27 -20.08
C LEU A 297 15.54 5.60 -19.88
N VAL A 298 15.40 4.34 -20.27
CA VAL A 298 14.18 3.54 -20.03
C VAL A 298 13.88 3.47 -18.52
N TRP A 299 14.90 3.31 -17.68
CA TRP A 299 14.73 3.16 -16.22
C TRP A 299 14.12 4.40 -15.55
N PRO A 300 14.65 5.63 -15.73
CA PRO A 300 14.03 6.84 -15.21
C PRO A 300 12.58 7.00 -15.59
N VAL A 301 12.22 6.73 -16.86
CA VAL A 301 10.83 6.86 -17.31
C VAL A 301 9.92 5.82 -16.63
N MET A 302 10.38 4.58 -16.50
CA MET A 302 9.63 3.55 -15.78
C MET A 302 9.45 3.91 -14.30
N PHE A 303 10.48 4.44 -13.64
CA PHE A 303 10.37 4.91 -12.26
C PHE A 303 9.42 6.09 -12.08
N LEU A 304 9.33 7.00 -13.05
CA LEU A 304 8.36 8.10 -13.02
C LEU A 304 6.92 7.58 -13.12
N ILE A 305 6.67 6.64 -14.02
CA ILE A 305 5.34 5.99 -14.17
C ILE A 305 4.98 5.24 -12.88
N GLU A 306 5.92 4.49 -12.34
CA GLU A 306 5.74 3.72 -11.09
C GLU A 306 5.51 4.66 -9.90
N CYS A 307 6.26 5.75 -9.80
CA CYS A 307 6.08 6.77 -8.77
C CYS A 307 4.67 7.37 -8.81
N GLY A 308 4.20 7.78 -9.99
CA GLY A 308 2.84 8.30 -10.18
C GLY A 308 1.77 7.28 -9.73
N TYR A 309 1.97 6.01 -10.07
CA TYR A 309 1.06 4.94 -9.69
C TYR A 309 1.01 4.72 -8.17
N TYR A 310 2.16 4.55 -7.51
CA TYR A 310 2.20 4.33 -6.07
C TYR A 310 1.71 5.55 -5.29
N LEU A 311 2.05 6.76 -5.74
CA LEU A 311 1.61 7.99 -5.11
C LEU A 311 0.08 8.14 -5.20
N SER A 312 -0.52 7.89 -6.35
CA SER A 312 -1.97 7.92 -6.54
C SER A 312 -2.68 6.93 -5.60
N ARG A 313 -2.21 5.68 -5.54
CA ARG A 313 -2.75 4.67 -4.62
C ARG A 313 -2.54 5.04 -3.15
N GLY A 314 -1.36 5.59 -2.84
CA GLY A 314 -1.03 6.06 -1.49
C GLY A 314 -1.97 7.16 -1.03
N VAL A 315 -2.30 8.13 -1.89
CA VAL A 315 -3.26 9.20 -1.58
C VAL A 315 -4.66 8.65 -1.30
N VAL A 316 -5.13 7.69 -2.09
CA VAL A 316 -6.44 7.04 -1.87
C VAL A 316 -6.45 6.26 -0.55
N ALA A 317 -5.45 5.42 -0.29
CA ALA A 317 -5.34 4.65 0.95
C ALA A 317 -5.23 5.57 2.19
N ALA A 318 -4.40 6.61 2.11
CA ALA A 318 -4.28 7.63 3.16
C ALA A 318 -5.57 8.42 3.34
N GLY A 319 -6.38 8.58 2.29
CA GLY A 319 -7.71 9.17 2.36
C GLY A 319 -8.69 8.36 3.21
N ARG A 320 -8.65 7.01 3.09
CA ARG A 320 -9.45 6.11 3.94
C ARG A 320 -9.00 6.18 5.41
N VAL A 321 -7.70 6.16 5.66
CA VAL A 321 -7.16 6.37 7.03
C VAL A 321 -7.60 7.72 7.57
N ALA A 322 -7.50 8.81 6.80
CA ALA A 322 -7.94 10.14 7.21
C ALA A 322 -9.45 10.20 7.47
N ALA A 323 -10.27 9.45 6.72
CA ALA A 323 -11.70 9.34 6.97
C ALA A 323 -12.01 8.64 8.29
N LEU A 324 -11.32 7.53 8.57
CA LEU A 324 -11.40 6.83 9.86
C LEU A 324 -11.02 7.75 11.02
N LEU A 325 -9.94 8.51 10.90
CA LEU A 325 -9.46 9.43 11.94
C LEU A 325 -10.41 10.62 12.20
N ARG A 326 -11.32 10.94 11.30
CA ARG A 326 -12.36 11.96 11.48
C ARG A 326 -13.58 11.44 12.24
N MET A 327 -13.73 10.13 12.37
CA MET A 327 -14.78 9.57 13.20
C MET A 327 -14.50 9.95 14.66
N GLN A 328 -15.49 10.53 15.32
CA GLN A 328 -15.37 10.85 16.73
C GLN A 328 -16.24 9.89 17.55
N PRO A 329 -15.75 9.44 18.71
CA PRO A 329 -16.62 8.76 19.65
C PRO A 329 -17.82 9.67 20.01
N PRO A 330 -18.98 9.10 20.34
CA PRO A 330 -20.08 9.91 20.86
C PRO A 330 -19.59 10.77 22.01
N PRO A 331 -19.95 12.04 22.07
CA PRO A 331 -19.57 12.89 23.18
C PRO A 331 -20.18 12.31 24.47
N ASP A 332 -19.35 12.07 25.46
CA ASP A 332 -19.78 11.69 26.79
C ASP A 332 -19.77 12.96 27.67
N ALA A 333 -20.90 13.64 27.71
CA ALA A 333 -21.09 14.83 28.53
C ALA A 333 -21.53 14.49 29.96
N ALA A 334 -21.61 13.19 30.28
CA ALA A 334 -22.06 12.69 31.57
C ALA A 334 -21.03 12.98 32.66
N THR A 335 -21.51 13.55 33.77
CA THR A 335 -20.69 13.95 34.91
C THR A 335 -21.17 13.37 36.25
N ALA A 336 -22.33 12.70 36.26
CA ALA A 336 -22.86 12.10 37.47
C ALA A 336 -21.95 10.96 37.95
N GLU A 337 -21.79 10.90 39.25
CA GLU A 337 -21.08 9.81 39.95
C GLU A 337 -21.98 8.58 40.01
N PRO A 338 -21.41 7.37 39.85
CA PRO A 338 -22.16 6.15 40.03
C PRO A 338 -22.59 5.98 41.49
N PRO A 339 -23.67 5.22 41.77
CA PRO A 339 -24.07 4.93 43.16
C PRO A 339 -22.89 4.40 44.00
N ALA A 340 -22.72 4.95 45.21
CA ALA A 340 -21.63 4.54 46.10
C ALA A 340 -21.81 3.10 46.60
N GLU A 341 -23.05 2.68 46.76
CA GLU A 341 -23.40 1.30 47.18
C GLU A 341 -23.92 0.48 46.04
N PRO A 342 -23.80 -0.86 46.09
CA PRO A 342 -24.40 -1.76 45.12
C PRO A 342 -25.89 -1.48 45.00
N SER A 343 -26.34 -1.04 43.82
CA SER A 343 -27.70 -0.58 43.58
C SER A 343 -28.33 -1.28 42.39
N ALA A 344 -29.65 -1.31 42.31
CA ALA A 344 -30.38 -1.96 41.23
C ALA A 344 -30.18 -1.24 39.91
N LEU A 345 -30.05 -2.02 38.82
CA LEU A 345 -30.19 -1.56 37.45
C LEU A 345 -31.62 -1.84 36.99
N GLU A 346 -32.28 -0.82 36.44
CA GLU A 346 -33.67 -0.91 36.02
C GLU A 346 -33.80 -0.39 34.59
N ASP A 347 -34.36 -1.24 33.71
CA ASP A 347 -34.70 -0.88 32.34
C ASP A 347 -36.21 -0.65 32.22
N PRO A 348 -36.68 0.61 32.18
CA PRO A 348 -38.13 0.92 32.14
C PRO A 348 -38.80 0.39 30.87
N GLU A 349 -38.08 0.28 29.75
CA GLU A 349 -38.62 -0.18 28.47
C GLU A 349 -39.00 -1.65 28.50
N SER A 350 -38.18 -2.50 29.09
CA SER A 350 -38.45 -3.94 29.21
C SER A 350 -39.04 -4.35 30.56
N GLY A 351 -39.03 -3.46 31.57
CA GLY A 351 -39.41 -3.77 32.93
C GLY A 351 -38.40 -4.66 33.69
N VAL A 352 -37.26 -4.91 33.10
CA VAL A 352 -36.19 -5.74 33.70
C VAL A 352 -35.51 -4.98 34.83
N ARG A 353 -35.37 -5.67 35.97
CA ARG A 353 -34.70 -5.15 37.18
C ARG A 353 -33.66 -6.13 37.64
N VAL A 354 -32.40 -5.69 37.63
CA VAL A 354 -31.25 -6.48 38.13
C VAL A 354 -30.89 -5.98 39.55
N LEU A 355 -31.09 -6.85 40.51
CA LEU A 355 -30.82 -6.55 41.94
C LEU A 355 -29.39 -6.94 42.31
N PRO A 356 -28.70 -6.12 43.13
CA PRO A 356 -27.37 -6.45 43.60
C PRO A 356 -27.39 -7.72 44.48
N GLY A 357 -26.35 -8.53 44.39
CA GLY A 357 -26.19 -9.76 45.14
C GLY A 357 -27.15 -10.89 44.71
N ARG A 358 -27.92 -10.74 43.65
CA ARG A 358 -28.80 -11.78 43.10
C ARG A 358 -28.46 -12.15 41.70
N LEU A 359 -28.56 -13.44 41.35
CA LEU A 359 -28.52 -13.89 39.97
C LEU A 359 -29.88 -13.67 39.33
N THR A 360 -29.93 -12.85 38.29
CA THR A 360 -31.14 -12.57 37.48
C THR A 360 -31.04 -13.30 36.15
N ALA A 361 -31.98 -14.17 35.84
CA ALA A 361 -32.08 -14.83 34.55
C ALA A 361 -33.11 -14.09 33.69
N LEU A 362 -32.70 -13.62 32.51
CA LEU A 362 -33.57 -13.00 31.52
C LEU A 362 -33.91 -14.02 30.44
N VAL A 363 -35.19 -14.37 30.31
CA VAL A 363 -35.69 -15.29 29.31
C VAL A 363 -36.56 -14.55 28.31
N CYS A 364 -36.17 -14.54 27.04
CA CYS A 364 -36.90 -13.88 25.96
C CYS A 364 -37.29 -14.90 24.86
N ALA A 365 -38.37 -14.62 24.15
CA ALA A 365 -38.80 -15.46 23.02
C ALA A 365 -37.77 -15.45 21.86
N ARG A 366 -37.08 -14.34 21.68
CA ARG A 366 -36.01 -14.21 20.67
C ARG A 366 -34.71 -13.79 21.37
N PRO A 367 -33.57 -14.41 21.02
CA PRO A 367 -32.28 -14.03 21.62
C PRO A 367 -31.92 -12.54 21.42
N ALA A 368 -32.32 -11.95 20.28
CA ALA A 368 -32.08 -10.55 19.98
C ALA A 368 -32.75 -9.57 20.99
N ASP A 369 -33.89 -9.96 21.55
CA ASP A 369 -34.59 -9.13 22.56
C ASP A 369 -33.79 -9.09 23.88
N ALA A 370 -33.22 -10.25 24.28
CA ALA A 370 -32.33 -10.32 25.44
C ALA A 370 -31.06 -9.49 25.23
N ALA A 371 -30.44 -9.57 24.05
CA ALA A 371 -29.27 -8.78 23.69
C ALA A 371 -29.57 -7.28 23.76
N ALA A 372 -30.71 -6.83 23.24
CA ALA A 372 -31.11 -5.44 23.28
C ALA A 372 -31.28 -4.89 24.71
N VAL A 373 -31.82 -5.71 25.62
CA VAL A 373 -31.90 -5.35 27.06
C VAL A 373 -30.49 -5.22 27.68
N VAL A 374 -29.62 -6.19 27.40
CA VAL A 374 -28.24 -6.18 27.90
C VAL A 374 -27.48 -4.97 27.39
N ASP A 375 -27.65 -4.61 26.09
CA ASP A 375 -27.04 -3.44 25.49
C ASP A 375 -27.47 -2.14 26.18
N ARG A 376 -28.76 -2.02 26.54
CA ARG A 376 -29.26 -0.88 27.30
C ARG A 376 -28.71 -0.84 28.72
N LEU A 377 -28.76 -1.97 29.44
CA LEU A 377 -28.22 -2.10 30.80
C LEU A 377 -26.70 -1.85 30.86
N GLY A 378 -25.97 -2.16 29.77
CA GLY A 378 -24.55 -1.93 29.62
C GLY A 378 -24.19 -0.56 29.02
N ARG A 379 -25.18 0.34 28.77
CA ARG A 379 -24.94 1.65 28.10
C ARG A 379 -24.23 1.53 26.74
N TYR A 380 -24.55 0.48 25.96
CA TYR A 380 -24.10 0.37 24.58
C TYR A 380 -25.05 1.06 23.60
N THR A 381 -26.31 1.21 23.98
CA THR A 381 -27.35 1.95 23.27
C THR A 381 -27.94 3.03 24.16
N PRO A 382 -28.40 4.18 23.60
CA PRO A 382 -29.14 5.19 24.36
C PRO A 382 -30.38 4.59 24.96
N SER A 383 -30.65 4.84 26.26
CA SER A 383 -31.79 4.30 26.98
C SER A 383 -32.14 5.14 28.21
N GLU A 384 -33.29 4.87 28.78
CA GLU A 384 -33.73 5.48 30.05
C GLU A 384 -33.40 4.58 31.28
N VAL A 385 -32.46 3.65 31.14
CA VAL A 385 -32.00 2.78 32.24
C VAL A 385 -31.51 3.62 33.38
N THR A 386 -31.90 3.22 34.60
CA THR A 386 -31.43 3.84 35.84
C THR A 386 -30.57 2.89 36.63
N TRP A 387 -29.60 3.42 37.34
CA TRP A 387 -28.72 2.72 38.28
C TRP A 387 -28.84 3.37 39.64
N GLY A 388 -29.54 2.72 40.57
CA GLY A 388 -29.80 3.30 41.88
C GLY A 388 -30.58 4.60 41.84
N GLY A 389 -31.48 4.79 40.88
CA GLY A 389 -32.25 5.98 40.64
C GLY A 389 -31.59 7.09 39.83
N VAL A 390 -30.28 6.94 39.50
CA VAL A 390 -29.55 7.86 38.60
C VAL A 390 -29.65 7.32 37.17
N ARG A 391 -29.94 8.16 36.20
CA ARG A 391 -29.96 7.75 34.78
C ARG A 391 -28.56 7.30 34.36
N LEU A 392 -28.49 6.14 33.69
CA LEU A 392 -27.21 5.55 33.30
C LEU A 392 -26.47 6.39 32.25
N ASP A 393 -27.19 7.14 31.41
CA ASP A 393 -26.64 8.06 30.42
C ASP A 393 -26.04 9.35 31.03
N GLU A 394 -26.38 9.67 32.27
CA GLU A 394 -25.79 10.79 33.03
C GLU A 394 -24.50 10.41 33.78
N VAL A 395 -24.24 9.11 33.97
CA VAL A 395 -23.01 8.59 34.61
C VAL A 395 -21.90 8.48 33.56
N ALA A 396 -20.72 9.04 33.81
CA ALA A 396 -19.60 8.98 32.90
C ALA A 396 -19.32 7.53 32.41
N LEU A 397 -19.20 7.35 31.07
CA LEU A 397 -19.07 6.01 30.46
C LEU A 397 -17.88 5.21 31.02
N ALA A 398 -16.77 5.88 31.32
CA ALA A 398 -15.61 5.25 31.96
C ALA A 398 -15.99 4.62 33.30
N ARG A 399 -16.78 5.32 34.12
CA ARG A 399 -17.25 4.83 35.44
C ARG A 399 -18.25 3.68 35.30
N VAL A 400 -19.09 3.71 34.26
CA VAL A 400 -19.99 2.58 33.95
C VAL A 400 -19.16 1.33 33.62
N ARG A 401 -18.14 1.48 32.76
CA ARG A 401 -17.27 0.35 32.34
C ARG A 401 -16.40 -0.22 33.48
N GLU A 402 -16.07 0.58 34.49
CA GLU A 402 -15.34 0.10 35.69
C GLU A 402 -16.18 -0.84 36.57
N ARG A 403 -17.51 -0.75 36.47
CA ARG A 403 -18.41 -1.48 37.38
C ARG A 403 -19.41 -2.41 36.72
N ILE A 404 -19.71 -2.19 35.44
CA ILE A 404 -20.63 -3.02 34.67
C ILE A 404 -19.87 -3.66 33.51
N LEU A 405 -19.68 -4.98 33.62
CA LEU A 405 -19.08 -5.80 32.58
C LEU A 405 -20.18 -6.49 31.79
N VAL A 406 -20.14 -6.33 30.48
CA VAL A 406 -20.99 -7.09 29.55
C VAL A 406 -20.12 -8.12 28.84
N ALA A 407 -20.44 -9.40 29.00
CA ALA A 407 -19.79 -10.50 28.31
C ALA A 407 -20.69 -10.98 27.16
N GLU A 408 -20.20 -10.89 25.93
CA GLU A 408 -20.90 -11.44 24.77
C GLU A 408 -20.68 -12.95 24.67
N PRO A 409 -21.74 -13.75 24.42
CA PRO A 409 -21.62 -15.21 24.30
C PRO A 409 -20.68 -15.68 23.18
N GLU A 410 -20.55 -14.88 22.12
CA GLU A 410 -19.72 -15.17 20.94
C GLU A 410 -18.44 -14.30 20.89
N ALA A 411 -18.03 -13.72 22.03
CA ALA A 411 -16.85 -12.88 22.09
C ALA A 411 -15.60 -13.65 21.63
N ALA A 412 -14.88 -13.09 20.63
CA ALA A 412 -13.59 -13.60 20.21
C ALA A 412 -12.52 -13.21 21.26
N LEU A 413 -12.00 -14.19 21.97
CA LEU A 413 -10.93 -13.98 22.93
C LEU A 413 -9.59 -13.82 22.20
N PHE A 414 -8.76 -12.91 22.68
CA PHE A 414 -7.41 -12.75 22.16
C PHE A 414 -6.55 -13.98 22.48
N ALA A 415 -5.63 -14.33 21.58
CA ALA A 415 -4.69 -15.40 21.85
C ALA A 415 -3.71 -14.99 22.95
N GLY A 416 -3.59 -15.82 23.98
CA GLY A 416 -2.71 -15.57 25.13
C GLY A 416 -2.91 -16.61 26.23
N PRO A 417 -2.14 -16.53 27.32
CA PRO A 417 -2.39 -17.32 28.52
C PRO A 417 -3.80 -17.03 29.07
N LEU A 418 -4.55 -18.07 29.40
CA LEU A 418 -5.96 -17.92 29.83
C LEU A 418 -6.11 -16.90 30.97
N ARG A 419 -5.19 -16.88 31.92
CA ARG A 419 -5.19 -15.92 33.02
C ARG A 419 -5.13 -14.46 32.53
N GLU A 420 -4.26 -14.16 31.56
CA GLU A 420 -4.11 -12.81 31.00
C GLU A 420 -5.32 -12.40 30.17
N VAL A 421 -5.89 -13.35 29.41
CA VAL A 421 -7.05 -13.10 28.55
C VAL A 421 -8.31 -12.82 29.38
N VAL A 422 -8.46 -13.49 30.55
CA VAL A 422 -9.62 -13.35 31.43
C VAL A 422 -9.45 -12.19 32.43
N ALA A 423 -8.23 -11.86 32.82
CA ALA A 423 -7.97 -10.78 33.78
C ALA A 423 -7.96 -9.37 33.17
N GLY A 424 -7.77 -9.26 31.86
CA GLY A 424 -7.76 -8.00 31.11
C GLY A 424 -6.38 -7.35 31.06
#